data_e5adc0e40014e0eff5819d5dcc3127ea
#
_entry.id   e5adc0e40014e0eff5819d5dcc3127ea
#
_cell.length_a   1.000
_cell.length_b   1.000
_cell.length_c   1.000
_cell.angle_alpha   90.00
_cell.angle_beta   90.00
_cell.angle_gamma   90.00
#
_symmetry.space_group_name_H-M   'P 1'
#
loop_
_entity.id
_entity.type
_entity.pdbx_description
1 polymer ?
#
loop_
_entity_poly.entity_id
_entity_poly.type
_entity_poly.pdbx_seq_one_letter_code
_entity_poly.pdbx_strand_id
1 'polypeptide(L)'
;MIDITKLYTRHPEDIKKVVDCAIEITKAQSLKDTGIELPPFPKSIQSELTDEEYDSQRFYLPETNLPFLTWIDCKYVPKHLNLKELTTNIVKRFPDIEFEMTYYYEDDPQGEWIKLWDGNEWREAGYRLYGEKWMRVHCEQEAFKEAFGYAVHYFACEEEAVNKLHEHRIVPAEYTTLESIAAYLEEQGCSVHISDD
;
A
#
# COMPACT_ATOMS: atom_id res chain seq x y z
N MET A 1 -10.94 -12.99 -10.52
CA MET A 1 -9.89 -12.47 -9.60
C MET A 1 -10.16 -10.99 -9.46
N ILE A 2 -10.33 -10.55 -8.25
CA ILE A 2 -10.54 -9.16 -7.88
C ILE A 2 -9.28 -8.72 -7.13
N ASP A 3 -8.69 -7.63 -7.58
CA ASP A 3 -7.49 -7.07 -6.99
C ASP A 3 -7.90 -5.79 -6.26
N ILE A 4 -7.56 -5.68 -4.99
CA ILE A 4 -7.87 -4.51 -4.17
C ILE A 4 -6.57 -3.75 -3.94
N THR A 5 -6.56 -2.47 -4.32
CA THR A 5 -5.45 -1.55 -4.11
C THR A 5 -5.86 -0.47 -3.15
N LYS A 6 -5.06 -0.24 -2.11
CA LYS A 6 -5.26 0.81 -1.12
C LYS A 6 -4.09 1.78 -1.13
N LEU A 7 -4.38 3.06 -1.01
CA LEU A 7 -3.40 4.14 -0.88
C LEU A 7 -3.52 4.77 0.49
N TYR A 8 -2.45 4.70 1.27
CA TYR A 8 -2.32 5.27 2.59
C TYR A 8 -1.37 6.46 2.57
N THR A 9 -1.57 7.35 3.52
CA THR A 9 -0.56 8.35 3.92
C THR A 9 0.03 7.95 5.26
N ARG A 10 1.32 8.24 5.48
CA ARG A 10 1.98 7.92 6.76
C ARG A 10 1.25 8.53 7.96
N HIS A 11 0.77 9.75 7.81
CA HIS A 11 -0.09 10.42 8.78
C HIS A 11 -1.53 10.35 8.28
N PRO A 12 -2.42 9.60 8.97
CA PRO A 12 -3.79 9.33 8.48
C PRO A 12 -4.62 10.57 8.15
N GLU A 13 -4.35 11.70 8.83
CA GLU A 13 -5.01 12.97 8.58
C GLU A 13 -4.68 13.59 7.21
N ASP A 14 -3.53 13.24 6.64
CA ASP A 14 -3.10 13.78 5.34
C ASP A 14 -3.93 13.23 4.17
N ILE A 15 -4.59 12.09 4.36
CA ILE A 15 -5.46 11.52 3.32
C ILE A 15 -6.53 12.51 2.87
N LYS A 16 -7.03 13.34 3.79
CA LYS A 16 -8.05 14.36 3.50
C LYS A 16 -7.59 15.41 2.49
N LYS A 17 -6.28 15.69 2.44
CA LYS A 17 -5.68 16.62 1.48
C LYS A 17 -5.61 16.02 0.08
N VAL A 18 -5.62 14.70 -0.01
CA VAL A 18 -5.40 13.94 -1.25
C VAL A 18 -6.71 13.58 -1.96
N VAL A 19 -7.81 13.43 -1.21
CA VAL A 19 -9.09 12.89 -1.70
C VAL A 19 -9.60 13.59 -2.96
N ASP A 20 -9.72 14.91 -2.95
CA ASP A 20 -10.30 15.64 -4.08
C ASP A 20 -9.45 15.49 -5.34
N CYS A 21 -8.13 15.59 -5.19
CA CYS A 21 -7.18 15.38 -6.28
C CYS A 21 -7.24 13.93 -6.82
N ALA A 22 -7.34 12.95 -5.92
CA ALA A 22 -7.44 11.54 -6.29
C ALA A 22 -8.72 11.26 -7.09
N ILE A 23 -9.84 11.89 -6.73
CA ILE A 23 -11.10 11.78 -7.45
C ILE A 23 -10.96 12.35 -8.87
N GLU A 24 -10.41 13.56 -9.01
CA GLU A 24 -10.22 14.19 -10.32
C GLU A 24 -9.30 13.37 -11.23
N ILE A 25 -8.18 12.86 -10.68
CA ILE A 25 -7.25 12.02 -11.43
C ILE A 25 -7.92 10.69 -11.81
N THR A 26 -8.70 10.08 -10.92
CA THR A 26 -9.43 8.83 -11.21
C THR A 26 -10.42 9.03 -12.36
N LYS A 27 -11.16 10.13 -12.37
CA LYS A 27 -12.09 10.46 -13.47
C LYS A 27 -11.36 10.61 -14.80
N ALA A 28 -10.27 11.37 -14.82
CA ALA A 28 -9.47 11.57 -16.02
C ALA A 28 -8.85 10.27 -16.52
N GLN A 29 -8.34 9.43 -15.62
CA GLN A 29 -7.76 8.13 -15.94
C GLN A 29 -8.82 7.15 -16.44
N SER A 30 -10.01 7.12 -15.84
CA SER A 30 -11.13 6.30 -16.31
C SER A 30 -11.52 6.65 -17.75
N LEU A 31 -11.71 7.92 -18.04
CA LEU A 31 -12.01 8.37 -19.40
C LEU A 31 -10.92 7.96 -20.40
N LYS A 32 -9.65 8.10 -20.02
CA LYS A 32 -8.50 7.73 -20.84
C LYS A 32 -8.43 6.22 -21.10
N ASP A 33 -8.52 5.41 -20.04
CA ASP A 33 -8.24 3.97 -20.13
C ASP A 33 -9.46 3.15 -20.59
N THR A 34 -10.65 3.58 -20.18
CA THR A 34 -11.89 2.82 -20.39
C THR A 34 -12.88 3.50 -21.32
N GLY A 35 -12.77 4.81 -21.50
CA GLY A 35 -13.76 5.63 -22.20
C GLY A 35 -15.03 5.89 -21.37
N ILE A 36 -15.02 5.53 -20.07
CA ILE A 36 -16.15 5.74 -19.15
C ILE A 36 -15.96 7.09 -18.46
N GLU A 37 -16.94 7.98 -18.61
CA GLU A 37 -17.04 9.21 -17.85
C GLU A 37 -17.71 8.90 -16.51
N LEU A 38 -16.95 9.03 -15.41
CA LEU A 38 -17.48 8.84 -14.08
C LEU A 38 -18.33 10.04 -13.66
N PRO A 39 -19.44 9.83 -12.94
CA PRO A 39 -20.30 10.90 -12.48
C PRO A 39 -19.55 11.89 -11.58
N PRO A 40 -20.04 13.13 -11.43
CA PRO A 40 -19.54 14.02 -10.40
C PRO A 40 -19.68 13.31 -9.06
N PHE A 41 -18.60 13.30 -8.27
CA PHE A 41 -18.52 12.53 -7.05
C PHE A 41 -19.57 13.01 -6.05
N PRO A 42 -20.65 12.26 -5.80
CA PRO A 42 -21.63 12.64 -4.78
C PRO A 42 -21.14 12.23 -3.41
N LYS A 43 -21.55 12.96 -2.41
CA LYS A 43 -21.27 12.64 -1.02
C LYS A 43 -21.85 11.29 -0.56
N SER A 44 -22.68 10.64 -1.39
CA SER A 44 -23.28 9.33 -1.14
C SER A 44 -23.68 8.67 -2.47
N ILE A 45 -22.69 8.15 -3.20
CA ILE A 45 -22.96 7.40 -4.45
C ILE A 45 -23.89 6.20 -4.19
N GLN A 46 -23.73 5.54 -3.05
CA GLN A 46 -24.51 4.34 -2.72
C GLN A 46 -26.02 4.55 -2.61
N SER A 47 -26.48 5.76 -2.36
CA SER A 47 -27.92 6.05 -2.21
C SER A 47 -28.62 6.53 -3.47
N GLU A 48 -27.88 6.85 -4.52
CA GLU A 48 -28.43 7.46 -5.75
C GLU A 48 -28.31 6.54 -6.98
N LEU A 49 -27.47 5.50 -6.90
CA LEU A 49 -27.33 4.51 -7.97
C LEU A 49 -28.24 3.32 -7.71
N THR A 50 -28.80 2.75 -8.77
CA THR A 50 -29.40 1.42 -8.71
C THR A 50 -28.29 0.39 -8.39
N ASP A 51 -28.65 -0.76 -7.82
CA ASP A 51 -27.69 -1.84 -7.52
C ASP A 51 -26.86 -2.23 -8.75
N GLU A 52 -27.46 -2.21 -9.94
CA GLU A 52 -26.82 -2.57 -11.20
C GLU A 52 -25.84 -1.46 -11.67
N GLU A 53 -26.19 -0.18 -11.48
CA GLU A 53 -25.29 0.95 -11.74
C GLU A 53 -24.15 1.01 -10.76
N TYR A 54 -24.40 0.75 -9.47
CA TYR A 54 -23.38 0.67 -8.43
C TYR A 54 -22.40 -0.45 -8.76
N ASP A 55 -22.88 -1.65 -9.06
CA ASP A 55 -22.03 -2.80 -9.39
C ASP A 55 -21.18 -2.57 -10.64
N SER A 56 -21.69 -1.83 -11.63
CA SER A 56 -20.92 -1.53 -12.83
C SER A 56 -19.86 -0.43 -12.62
N GLN A 57 -20.04 0.47 -11.67
CA GLN A 57 -19.17 1.64 -11.45
C GLN A 57 -18.20 1.48 -10.26
N ARG A 58 -18.49 0.59 -9.30
CA ARG A 58 -17.68 0.41 -8.09
C ARG A 58 -16.21 0.07 -8.37
N PHE A 59 -15.91 -0.50 -9.52
CA PHE A 59 -14.55 -0.84 -9.94
C PHE A 59 -13.73 0.35 -10.45
N TYR A 60 -14.37 1.50 -10.64
CA TYR A 60 -13.71 2.69 -11.18
C TYR A 60 -13.66 3.86 -10.20
N LEU A 61 -14.46 3.80 -9.14
CA LEU A 61 -14.54 4.88 -8.15
C LEU A 61 -13.75 4.51 -6.89
N PRO A 62 -12.92 5.40 -6.35
CA PRO A 62 -12.26 5.13 -5.09
C PRO A 62 -13.26 5.23 -3.93
N GLU A 63 -13.18 4.32 -3.00
CA GLU A 63 -13.82 4.49 -1.70
C GLU A 63 -13.06 5.53 -0.88
N THR A 64 -13.76 6.53 -0.36
CA THR A 64 -13.16 7.70 0.31
C THR A 64 -13.53 7.87 1.77
N ASN A 65 -14.39 7.00 2.30
CA ASN A 65 -14.88 7.08 3.69
C ASN A 65 -13.92 6.44 4.71
N LEU A 66 -12.82 5.87 4.24
CA LEU A 66 -11.81 5.19 5.03
C LEU A 66 -10.60 6.10 5.28
N PRO A 67 -9.71 5.78 6.23
CA PRO A 67 -8.44 6.49 6.41
C PRO A 67 -7.44 6.27 5.27
N PHE A 68 -7.87 5.65 4.19
CA PHE A 68 -7.13 5.35 2.96
C PHE A 68 -8.09 5.39 1.77
N LEU A 69 -7.54 5.51 0.56
CA LEU A 69 -8.30 5.38 -0.68
C LEU A 69 -8.23 3.93 -1.16
N THR A 70 -9.35 3.39 -1.63
CA THR A 70 -9.42 2.02 -2.14
C THR A 70 -9.95 2.01 -3.56
N TRP A 71 -9.28 1.28 -4.44
CA TRP A 71 -9.76 0.92 -5.77
C TRP A 71 -9.89 -0.59 -5.87
N ILE A 72 -10.96 -1.03 -6.50
CA ILE A 72 -11.23 -2.44 -6.76
C ILE A 72 -11.02 -2.66 -8.26
N ASP A 73 -10.08 -3.51 -8.64
CA ASP A 73 -9.89 -3.93 -10.03
C ASP A 73 -10.46 -5.33 -10.22
N CYS A 74 -11.29 -5.50 -11.24
CA CYS A 74 -11.94 -6.76 -11.55
C CYS A 74 -11.56 -7.23 -12.94
N LYS A 75 -10.93 -8.40 -13.05
CA LYS A 75 -10.53 -8.99 -14.34
C LYS A 75 -11.69 -9.32 -15.28
N TYR A 76 -12.91 -9.26 -14.77
CA TYR A 76 -14.12 -9.51 -15.57
C TYR A 76 -14.71 -8.26 -16.21
N VAL A 77 -14.22 -7.06 -15.87
CA VAL A 77 -14.61 -5.84 -16.58
C VAL A 77 -13.84 -5.73 -17.90
N PRO A 78 -14.49 -5.25 -18.99
CA PRO A 78 -13.87 -5.23 -20.32
C PRO A 78 -12.62 -4.36 -20.44
N LYS A 79 -12.46 -3.38 -19.55
CA LYS A 79 -11.36 -2.42 -19.54
C LYS A 79 -10.97 -2.12 -18.10
N HIS A 80 -9.68 -2.01 -17.85
CA HIS A 80 -9.12 -1.80 -16.52
C HIS A 80 -8.49 -0.41 -16.38
N LEU A 81 -8.57 0.14 -15.17
CA LEU A 81 -7.77 1.29 -14.81
C LEU A 81 -6.30 0.88 -14.67
N ASN A 82 -5.41 1.69 -15.22
CA ASN A 82 -3.99 1.57 -14.93
C ASN A 82 -3.70 2.15 -13.52
N LEU A 83 -3.92 1.34 -12.48
CA LEU A 83 -3.78 1.77 -11.08
C LEU A 83 -2.37 2.23 -10.73
N LYS A 84 -1.33 1.66 -11.36
CA LYS A 84 0.05 2.12 -11.18
C LYS A 84 0.24 3.54 -11.71
N GLU A 85 -0.27 3.85 -12.89
CA GLU A 85 -0.21 5.20 -13.45
C GLU A 85 -1.06 6.17 -12.62
N LEU A 86 -2.26 5.77 -12.27
CA LEU A 86 -3.20 6.55 -11.47
C LEU A 86 -2.61 6.93 -10.12
N THR A 87 -2.15 5.98 -9.34
CA THR A 87 -1.55 6.24 -8.01
C THR A 87 -0.28 7.07 -8.13
N THR A 88 0.56 6.83 -9.15
CA THR A 88 1.75 7.64 -9.43
C THR A 88 1.37 9.10 -9.73
N ASN A 89 0.32 9.34 -10.51
CA ASN A 89 -0.14 10.70 -10.82
C ASN A 89 -0.70 11.41 -9.59
N ILE A 90 -1.31 10.68 -8.66
CA ILE A 90 -1.77 11.24 -7.38
C ILE A 90 -0.58 11.65 -6.51
N VAL A 91 0.33 10.72 -6.21
CA VAL A 91 1.41 10.97 -5.25
C VAL A 91 2.38 12.06 -5.71
N LYS A 92 2.60 12.21 -7.01
CA LYS A 92 3.42 13.30 -7.58
C LYS A 92 2.87 14.71 -7.33
N ARG A 93 1.59 14.83 -6.99
CA ARG A 93 0.98 16.13 -6.64
C ARG A 93 1.28 16.57 -5.21
N PHE A 94 1.77 15.64 -4.37
CA PHE A 94 1.97 15.86 -2.95
C PHE A 94 3.40 15.42 -2.53
N PRO A 95 4.44 16.15 -2.95
CA PRO A 95 5.84 15.75 -2.71
C PRO A 95 6.23 15.72 -1.23
N ASP A 96 5.47 16.39 -0.37
CA ASP A 96 5.73 16.46 1.08
C ASP A 96 4.96 15.40 1.88
N ILE A 97 4.18 14.55 1.21
CA ILE A 97 3.43 13.47 1.85
C ILE A 97 4.09 12.13 1.55
N GLU A 98 4.37 11.35 2.59
CA GLU A 98 4.84 9.96 2.44
C GLU A 98 3.64 9.04 2.17
N PHE A 99 3.73 8.24 1.11
CA PHE A 99 2.68 7.34 0.67
C PHE A 99 3.09 5.88 0.76
N GLU A 100 2.15 5.06 1.20
CA GLU A 100 2.19 3.60 1.15
C GLU A 100 1.03 3.10 0.28
N MET A 101 1.31 2.16 -0.60
CA MET A 101 0.31 1.47 -1.40
C MET A 101 0.33 0.00 -1.04
N THR A 102 -0.83 -0.54 -0.70
CA THR A 102 -0.99 -1.98 -0.48
C THR A 102 -1.90 -2.56 -1.54
N TYR A 103 -1.69 -3.84 -1.86
CA TYR A 103 -2.58 -4.57 -2.75
C TYR A 103 -2.66 -6.04 -2.35
N TYR A 104 -3.82 -6.62 -2.56
CA TYR A 104 -4.08 -8.03 -2.32
C TYR A 104 -5.12 -8.57 -3.30
N TYR A 105 -5.13 -9.89 -3.44
CA TYR A 105 -6.11 -10.61 -4.25
C TYR A 105 -7.25 -11.09 -3.35
N GLU A 106 -8.50 -10.84 -3.75
CA GLU A 106 -9.69 -11.26 -2.96
C GLU A 106 -9.75 -12.79 -2.77
N ASP A 107 -9.21 -13.54 -3.73
CA ASP A 107 -9.19 -15.02 -3.69
C ASP A 107 -8.14 -15.59 -2.71
N ASP A 108 -7.22 -14.75 -2.20
CA ASP A 108 -6.20 -15.15 -1.22
C ASP A 108 -6.01 -14.03 -0.16
N PRO A 109 -6.94 -13.91 0.79
CA PRO A 109 -6.94 -12.82 1.77
C PRO A 109 -5.96 -13.06 2.93
N GLN A 110 -4.90 -13.83 2.77
CA GLN A 110 -3.95 -14.13 3.85
C GLN A 110 -3.11 -12.92 4.26
N GLY A 111 -2.99 -11.92 3.39
CA GLY A 111 -2.23 -10.72 3.68
C GLY A 111 -2.20 -9.75 2.51
N GLU A 112 -1.32 -8.75 2.59
CA GLU A 112 -1.20 -7.71 1.58
C GLU A 112 0.26 -7.39 1.26
N TRP A 113 0.54 -7.16 -0.04
CA TRP A 113 1.82 -6.65 -0.53
C TRP A 113 1.91 -5.15 -0.30
N ILE A 114 3.12 -4.66 -0.02
CA ILE A 114 3.36 -3.27 0.34
C ILE A 114 4.37 -2.66 -0.63
N LYS A 115 4.02 -1.48 -1.14
CA LYS A 115 4.92 -0.60 -1.88
C LYS A 115 4.98 0.77 -1.24
N LEU A 116 6.16 1.39 -1.26
CA LEU A 116 6.40 2.74 -0.77
C LEU A 116 6.79 3.66 -1.93
N TRP A 117 6.33 4.89 -1.88
CA TRP A 117 6.75 5.93 -2.82
C TRP A 117 8.07 6.55 -2.35
N ASP A 118 9.12 6.43 -3.16
CA ASP A 118 10.45 6.95 -2.84
C ASP A 118 10.70 8.39 -3.35
N GLY A 119 9.66 9.05 -3.86
CA GLY A 119 9.73 10.37 -4.51
C GLY A 119 9.83 10.31 -6.03
N ASN A 120 10.14 9.15 -6.60
CA ASN A 120 10.28 8.94 -8.03
C ASN A 120 9.48 7.73 -8.55
N GLU A 121 9.53 6.63 -7.84
CA GLU A 121 8.85 5.39 -8.21
C GLU A 121 8.34 4.60 -6.99
N TRP A 122 7.44 3.65 -7.25
CA TRP A 122 6.98 2.70 -6.26
C TRP A 122 8.00 1.60 -6.05
N ARG A 123 8.54 1.48 -4.81
CA ARG A 123 9.46 0.43 -4.38
C ARG A 123 8.73 -0.65 -3.61
N GLU A 124 9.01 -1.90 -3.93
CA GLU A 124 8.52 -3.01 -3.12
C GLU A 124 9.16 -2.99 -1.74
N ALA A 125 8.33 -3.09 -0.71
CA ALA A 125 8.75 -2.99 0.67
C ALA A 125 8.43 -4.24 1.50
N GLY A 126 7.80 -5.25 0.91
CA GLY A 126 7.52 -6.51 1.58
C GLY A 126 6.04 -6.88 1.62
N TYR A 127 5.66 -7.62 2.65
CA TYR A 127 4.35 -8.23 2.80
C TYR A 127 3.90 -8.20 4.26
N ARG A 128 2.60 -8.11 4.54
CA ARG A 128 2.00 -8.27 5.87
C ARG A 128 1.02 -9.44 5.85
N LEU A 129 1.14 -10.37 6.78
CA LEU A 129 0.16 -11.43 7.03
C LEU A 129 -0.92 -10.93 8.00
N TYR A 130 -2.18 -11.20 7.70
CA TYR A 130 -3.27 -10.87 8.62
C TYR A 130 -3.26 -11.81 9.82
N GLY A 131 -3.39 -11.24 11.02
CA GLY A 131 -3.38 -11.99 12.28
C GLY A 131 -1.99 -12.43 12.78
N GLU A 132 -0.92 -12.03 12.10
CA GLU A 132 0.45 -12.26 12.53
C GLU A 132 1.11 -10.94 12.95
N LYS A 133 2.03 -11.00 13.91
CA LYS A 133 2.90 -9.86 14.21
C LYS A 133 3.87 -9.65 13.07
N TRP A 134 3.82 -8.49 12.46
CA TRP A 134 4.76 -8.07 11.42
C TRP A 134 5.70 -6.99 11.95
N MET A 135 6.84 -6.83 11.29
CA MET A 135 7.85 -5.84 11.64
C MET A 135 8.20 -4.95 10.43
N ARG A 136 8.18 -3.65 10.62
CA ARG A 136 8.69 -2.67 9.66
C ARG A 136 10.05 -2.17 10.13
N VAL A 137 11.04 -2.25 9.26
CA VAL A 137 12.39 -1.70 9.51
C VAL A 137 12.67 -0.59 8.52
N HIS A 138 13.18 0.53 9.01
CA HIS A 138 13.79 1.58 8.20
C HIS A 138 15.27 1.67 8.57
N CYS A 139 16.14 1.34 7.64
CA CYS A 139 17.58 1.26 7.85
C CYS A 139 18.34 1.80 6.63
N GLU A 140 19.16 2.84 6.85
CA GLU A 140 19.94 3.47 5.78
C GLU A 140 21.28 2.78 5.51
N GLN A 141 21.61 1.72 6.24
CA GLN A 141 22.84 0.97 6.02
C GLN A 141 22.85 0.31 4.65
N GLU A 142 23.99 0.38 3.95
CA GLU A 142 24.14 -0.20 2.61
C GLU A 142 23.85 -1.71 2.57
N ALA A 143 24.32 -2.47 3.57
CA ALA A 143 24.07 -3.90 3.67
C ALA A 143 22.56 -4.24 3.72
N PHE A 144 21.76 -3.41 4.41
CA PHE A 144 20.31 -3.58 4.46
C PHE A 144 19.67 -3.23 3.10
N LYS A 145 20.08 -2.13 2.49
CA LYS A 145 19.56 -1.72 1.18
C LYS A 145 19.94 -2.69 0.07
N GLU A 146 21.13 -3.26 0.11
CA GLU A 146 21.56 -4.33 -0.81
C GLU A 146 20.73 -5.61 -0.62
N ALA A 147 20.45 -6.00 0.63
CA ALA A 147 19.69 -7.20 0.93
C ALA A 147 18.21 -7.09 0.52
N PHE A 148 17.58 -5.93 0.75
CA PHE A 148 16.14 -5.76 0.58
C PHE A 148 15.74 -4.80 -0.55
N GLY A 149 16.70 -4.26 -1.29
CA GLY A 149 16.48 -3.39 -2.45
C GLY A 149 16.02 -1.97 -2.12
N TYR A 150 15.75 -1.66 -0.84
CA TYR A 150 15.29 -0.36 -0.36
C TYR A 150 15.60 -0.17 1.13
N ALA A 151 15.62 1.07 1.61
CA ALA A 151 15.86 1.39 3.03
C ALA A 151 14.73 0.94 3.96
N VAL A 152 13.54 0.66 3.46
CA VAL A 152 12.40 0.20 4.26
C VAL A 152 11.97 -1.18 3.80
N HIS A 153 11.76 -2.08 4.78
CA HIS A 153 11.24 -3.42 4.52
C HIS A 153 10.23 -3.84 5.58
N TYR A 154 9.18 -4.56 5.13
CA TYR A 154 8.18 -5.19 5.97
C TYR A 154 8.42 -6.70 5.98
N PHE A 155 8.57 -7.26 7.17
CA PHE A 155 8.64 -8.70 7.40
C PHE A 155 7.27 -9.18 7.85
N ALA A 156 6.71 -10.12 7.13
CA ALA A 156 5.32 -10.55 7.26
C ALA A 156 4.99 -11.23 8.58
N CYS A 157 6.00 -11.83 9.22
CA CYS A 157 5.89 -12.51 10.51
C CYS A 157 7.28 -12.64 11.17
N GLU A 158 7.30 -13.09 12.43
CA GLU A 158 8.55 -13.30 13.17
C GLU A 158 9.50 -14.26 12.46
N GLU A 159 8.99 -15.40 11.97
CA GLU A 159 9.81 -16.40 11.29
C GLU A 159 10.52 -15.82 10.06
N GLU A 160 9.82 -15.04 9.24
CA GLU A 160 10.40 -14.39 8.07
C GLU A 160 11.49 -13.38 8.48
N ALA A 161 11.23 -12.55 9.50
CA ALA A 161 12.19 -11.57 9.98
C ALA A 161 13.48 -12.23 10.46
N VAL A 162 13.36 -13.24 11.30
CA VAL A 162 14.49 -14.02 11.82
C VAL A 162 15.29 -14.62 10.67
N ASN A 163 14.63 -15.37 9.78
CA ASN A 163 15.29 -16.10 8.71
C ASN A 163 15.99 -15.15 7.72
N LYS A 164 15.32 -14.13 7.21
CA LYS A 164 15.88 -13.20 6.21
C LYS A 164 17.02 -12.36 6.79
N LEU A 165 16.85 -11.82 8.01
CA LEU A 165 17.89 -10.98 8.62
C LEU A 165 19.14 -11.78 8.99
N HIS A 166 19.01 -13.05 9.38
CA HIS A 166 20.15 -13.95 9.60
C HIS A 166 20.81 -14.38 8.28
N GLU A 167 20.03 -14.75 7.26
CA GLU A 167 20.52 -15.14 5.94
C GLU A 167 21.41 -14.05 5.33
N HIS A 168 20.96 -12.80 5.41
CA HIS A 168 21.71 -11.65 4.92
C HIS A 168 22.75 -11.11 5.91
N ARG A 169 22.93 -11.75 7.08
CA ARG A 169 23.88 -11.36 8.13
C ARG A 169 23.71 -9.93 8.63
N ILE A 170 22.49 -9.43 8.59
CA ILE A 170 22.12 -8.10 9.10
C ILE A 170 22.05 -8.14 10.63
N VAL A 171 21.55 -9.26 11.18
CA VAL A 171 21.40 -9.48 12.61
C VAL A 171 22.16 -10.77 13.01
N PRO A 172 22.93 -10.76 14.11
CA PRO A 172 23.58 -11.97 14.63
C PRO A 172 22.58 -13.05 15.03
N ALA A 173 23.02 -14.33 14.93
CA ALA A 173 22.14 -15.49 15.09
C ALA A 173 21.56 -15.70 16.50
N GLU A 174 22.12 -15.04 17.52
CA GLU A 174 21.61 -15.06 18.90
C GLU A 174 20.30 -14.28 19.08
N TYR A 175 19.94 -13.37 18.17
CA TYR A 175 18.69 -12.61 18.22
C TYR A 175 17.60 -13.37 17.45
N THR A 176 16.66 -13.97 18.19
CA THR A 176 15.70 -14.95 17.64
C THR A 176 14.24 -14.56 17.79
N THR A 177 13.94 -13.40 18.36
CA THR A 177 12.57 -12.85 18.49
C THR A 177 12.47 -11.47 17.86
N LEU A 178 11.27 -11.04 17.47
CA LEU A 178 11.06 -9.71 16.91
C LEU A 178 11.58 -8.62 17.85
N GLU A 179 11.31 -8.74 19.15
CA GLU A 179 11.70 -7.75 20.15
C GLU A 179 13.23 -7.69 20.30
N SER A 180 13.92 -8.84 20.29
CA SER A 180 15.39 -8.87 20.38
C SER A 180 16.04 -8.33 19.12
N ILE A 181 15.50 -8.64 17.96
CA ILE A 181 15.95 -8.14 16.66
C ILE A 181 15.73 -6.63 16.58
N ALA A 182 14.56 -6.14 17.00
CA ALA A 182 14.25 -4.71 17.02
C ALA A 182 15.25 -3.93 17.87
N ALA A 183 15.50 -4.40 19.12
CA ALA A 183 16.45 -3.77 20.01
C ALA A 183 17.87 -3.70 19.40
N TYR A 184 18.34 -4.79 18.78
CA TYR A 184 19.62 -4.80 18.08
C TYR A 184 19.67 -3.81 16.92
N LEU A 185 18.66 -3.80 16.07
CA LEU A 185 18.60 -2.91 14.90
C LEU A 185 18.52 -1.43 15.33
N GLU A 186 17.79 -1.11 16.39
CA GLU A 186 17.72 0.24 16.95
C GLU A 186 19.07 0.71 17.49
N GLU A 187 19.83 -0.16 18.15
CA GLU A 187 21.20 0.10 18.58
C GLU A 187 22.15 0.38 17.38
N GLN A 188 21.85 -0.23 16.23
CA GLN A 188 22.57 0.03 14.97
C GLN A 188 22.08 1.28 14.22
N GLY A 189 21.16 2.06 14.80
CA GLY A 189 20.63 3.29 14.21
C GLY A 189 19.49 3.11 13.22
N CYS A 190 18.91 1.92 13.15
CA CYS A 190 17.68 1.67 12.37
C CYS A 190 16.44 2.10 13.17
N SER A 191 15.34 2.41 12.50
CA SER A 191 14.03 2.61 13.13
C SER A 191 13.18 1.36 12.91
N VAL A 192 12.63 0.81 13.98
CA VAL A 192 11.85 -0.42 13.94
C VAL A 192 10.44 -0.17 14.49
N HIS A 193 9.44 -0.77 13.86
CA HIS A 193 8.08 -0.81 14.34
C HIS A 193 7.57 -2.25 14.27
N ILE A 194 7.05 -2.75 15.38
CA ILE A 194 6.38 -4.05 15.47
C ILE A 194 4.90 -3.79 15.63
N SER A 195 4.07 -4.45 14.83
CA SER A 195 2.62 -4.43 14.98
C SER A 195 2.21 -5.32 16.13
N ASP A 196 1.25 -4.84 16.93
CA ASP A 196 0.61 -5.60 18.00
C ASP A 196 -0.70 -6.30 17.54
N ASP A 197 -1.01 -6.29 16.24
CA ASP A 197 -2.22 -6.85 15.65
C ASP A 197 -2.29 -8.39 15.73
#